data_e1613e542eb89f7b54f490234c83dab9
#
_entry.id   e1613e542eb89f7b54f490234c83dab9
#
_cell.length_a   1.000
_cell.length_b   1.000
_cell.length_c   1.000
_cell.angle_alpha   90.00
_cell.angle_beta   90.00
_cell.angle_gamma   90.00
#
_symmetry.space_group_name_H-M   'P 1'
#
loop_
_entity.id
_entity.type
_entity.pdbx_description
1 polymer ?
#
loop_
_entity_poly.entity_id
_entity_poly.type
_entity_poly.pdbx_seq_one_letter_code
_entity_poly.pdbx_strand_id
1 'polypeptide(L)'
;QLIWQFHSQLFGNIESQIDLIEEDIKMIRAALEDLKEQESKNSGRVLHALDLFEKLQTQVAENADSYGQALAEIEKQLENIQSEFSQFVTLNSSGDPVEAAEILDKAEDHILALTHIVEKVPAIVEELTVKLPDQLEDLESGHRKLLESGYHFIETDIESRFQQLHASLKRNEANISALELDNAEYENEQAQEEINALYEIFTREIEAHKVVEKLIKNLPSYLAHTKENNQQLQKEIERLSQTFLISDTETSHVKELQAELSAQEDVVLSAVEDSSETKQAYSVVQEELEAIQERLKEIEDEQISLGEALAEIEKDDANARQKVNIYANKLHTIKRYMEKRNLPGIPDSFLEIFFSTSNNIEELVKELEATRVNIESVNRWLEILGNDMEQLEEETYRIVQDATLTEQLLQYSNRYRSFDDNVQAAFNKSLYVFEHDYDYAQSLEIISKALDLVEPGVTERFVTSYEKTRENIRF
;
A
#
# COMPACT_ATOMS: atom_id res chain seq x y z
N GLN A 1 -68.94 -22.41 98.51
CA GLN A 1 -68.85 -21.89 97.10
C GLN A 1 -67.46 -21.30 96.79
N LEU A 2 -66.82 -20.60 97.73
CA LEU A 2 -65.47 -19.96 97.52
C LEU A 2 -64.32 -20.99 97.32
N ILE A 3 -64.38 -22.13 98.05
CA ILE A 3 -63.34 -23.18 97.90
C ILE A 3 -63.42 -23.89 96.54
N TRP A 4 -64.59 -24.03 95.97
CA TRP A 4 -64.79 -24.64 94.65
C TRP A 4 -64.34 -23.74 93.51
N GLN A 5 -64.52 -22.45 93.61
CA GLN A 5 -64.00 -21.46 92.63
C GLN A 5 -62.46 -21.37 92.67
N PHE A 6 -61.88 -21.46 93.86
CA PHE A 6 -60.41 -21.45 94.00
C PHE A 6 -59.77 -22.73 93.41
N HIS A 7 -60.37 -23.91 93.60
CA HIS A 7 -59.95 -25.13 93.00
C HIS A 7 -60.08 -25.12 91.43
N SER A 8 -61.22 -24.61 90.92
CA SER A 8 -61.39 -24.50 89.46
C SER A 8 -60.42 -23.53 88.81
N GLN A 9 -60.11 -22.42 89.45
CA GLN A 9 -59.14 -21.45 88.96
C GLN A 9 -57.70 -22.01 89.06
N LEU A 10 -57.36 -22.80 90.13
CA LEU A 10 -56.10 -23.48 90.25
C LEU A 10 -55.93 -24.56 89.18
N PHE A 11 -56.93 -25.38 88.91
CA PHE A 11 -56.90 -26.39 87.84
C PHE A 11 -56.82 -25.76 86.43
N GLY A 12 -57.56 -24.70 86.19
CA GLY A 12 -57.44 -23.96 84.89
C GLY A 12 -56.03 -23.33 84.65
N ASN A 13 -55.42 -22.83 85.74
CA ASN A 13 -54.00 -22.33 85.63
C ASN A 13 -53.01 -23.43 85.40
N ILE A 14 -53.22 -24.64 86.07
CA ILE A 14 -52.35 -25.79 85.86
C ILE A 14 -52.47 -26.36 84.43
N GLU A 15 -53.75 -26.47 83.92
CA GLU A 15 -54.01 -26.94 82.55
C GLU A 15 -53.43 -26.02 81.54
N SER A 16 -53.53 -24.66 81.68
CA SER A 16 -52.87 -23.68 80.82
C SER A 16 -51.37 -23.72 80.89
N GLN A 17 -50.77 -24.02 82.06
CA GLN A 17 -49.29 -24.21 82.17
C GLN A 17 -48.81 -25.52 81.53
N ILE A 18 -49.63 -26.59 81.58
CA ILE A 18 -49.30 -27.87 80.92
C ILE A 18 -49.36 -27.70 79.40
N ASP A 19 -50.34 -26.96 78.85
CA ASP A 19 -50.45 -26.65 77.41
C ASP A 19 -49.25 -25.85 76.91
N LEU A 20 -48.80 -24.86 77.68
CA LEU A 20 -47.58 -24.06 77.36
C LEU A 20 -46.33 -24.94 77.39
N ILE A 21 -46.23 -25.86 78.40
CA ILE A 21 -45.11 -26.78 78.47
C ILE A 21 -45.11 -27.81 77.31
N GLU A 22 -46.30 -28.28 76.90
CA GLU A 22 -46.42 -29.16 75.72
C GLU A 22 -46.02 -28.45 74.41
N GLU A 23 -46.38 -27.17 74.26
CA GLU A 23 -45.99 -26.34 73.10
C GLU A 23 -44.51 -26.06 73.09
N ASP A 24 -43.92 -25.73 74.25
CA ASP A 24 -42.46 -25.58 74.42
C ASP A 24 -41.69 -26.87 74.09
N ILE A 25 -42.21 -28.04 74.58
CA ILE A 25 -41.63 -29.37 74.29
C ILE A 25 -41.70 -29.68 72.76
N LYS A 26 -42.77 -29.31 72.08
CA LYS A 26 -42.88 -29.50 70.63
C LYS A 26 -41.89 -28.60 69.89
N MET A 27 -41.79 -27.32 70.29
CA MET A 27 -40.79 -26.41 69.70
C MET A 27 -39.35 -26.89 69.96
N ILE A 28 -39.05 -27.34 71.20
CA ILE A 28 -37.70 -27.90 71.52
C ILE A 28 -37.44 -29.17 70.73
N ARG A 29 -38.40 -30.05 70.53
CA ARG A 29 -38.23 -31.28 69.71
C ARG A 29 -37.93 -30.92 68.24
N ALA A 30 -38.67 -30.00 67.66
CA ALA A 30 -38.48 -29.54 66.30
C ALA A 30 -37.10 -28.90 66.14
N ALA A 31 -36.71 -28.06 67.10
CA ALA A 31 -35.36 -27.44 67.07
C ALA A 31 -34.24 -28.49 67.24
N LEU A 32 -34.45 -29.55 68.06
CA LEU A 32 -33.52 -30.64 68.19
C LEU A 32 -33.41 -31.55 66.95
N GLU A 33 -34.53 -31.76 66.24
CA GLU A 33 -34.53 -32.47 64.97
C GLU A 33 -33.79 -31.67 63.88
N ASP A 34 -34.03 -30.36 63.79
CA ASP A 34 -33.30 -29.46 62.88
C ASP A 34 -31.79 -29.47 63.19
N LEU A 35 -31.41 -29.34 64.45
CA LEU A 35 -29.98 -29.40 64.85
C LEU A 35 -29.35 -30.74 64.51
N LYS A 36 -30.05 -31.85 64.71
CA LYS A 36 -29.59 -33.21 64.39
C LYS A 36 -29.46 -33.43 62.86
N GLU A 37 -30.35 -32.86 62.09
CA GLU A 37 -30.26 -32.87 60.63
C GLU A 37 -29.02 -32.06 60.14
N GLN A 38 -28.80 -30.90 60.76
CA GLN A 38 -27.58 -30.09 60.45
C GLN A 38 -26.29 -30.78 60.85
N GLU A 39 -26.25 -31.39 62.00
CA GLU A 39 -25.09 -32.20 62.46
C GLU A 39 -24.80 -33.36 61.49
N SER A 40 -25.83 -34.04 60.97
CA SER A 40 -25.68 -35.11 59.98
C SER A 40 -25.18 -34.60 58.64
N LYS A 41 -25.67 -33.45 58.18
CA LYS A 41 -25.19 -32.79 56.97
C LYS A 41 -23.74 -32.35 57.13
N ASN A 42 -23.39 -31.71 58.23
CA ASN A 42 -22.05 -31.27 58.53
C ASN A 42 -21.05 -32.45 58.56
N SER A 43 -21.47 -33.61 59.12
CA SER A 43 -20.63 -34.82 59.17
C SER A 43 -20.29 -35.38 57.78
N GLY A 44 -21.18 -35.32 56.81
CA GLY A 44 -20.92 -35.70 55.43
C GLY A 44 -20.00 -34.74 54.69
N ARG A 45 -20.24 -33.44 54.89
CA ARG A 45 -19.43 -32.37 54.26
C ARG A 45 -17.98 -32.37 54.79
N VAL A 46 -17.80 -32.47 56.10
CA VAL A 46 -16.46 -32.47 56.69
C VAL A 46 -15.58 -33.62 56.21
N LEU A 47 -16.16 -34.83 55.99
CA LEU A 47 -15.42 -35.93 55.44
C LEU A 47 -14.91 -35.65 54.02
N HIS A 48 -15.74 -35.00 53.20
CA HIS A 48 -15.35 -34.59 51.86
C HIS A 48 -14.29 -33.50 51.89
N ALA A 49 -14.46 -32.48 52.73
CA ALA A 49 -13.51 -31.39 52.89
C ALA A 49 -12.14 -31.89 53.42
N LEU A 50 -12.14 -32.84 54.34
CA LEU A 50 -10.90 -33.49 54.84
C LEU A 50 -10.18 -34.27 53.74
N ASP A 51 -10.92 -35.02 52.90
CA ASP A 51 -10.34 -35.73 51.75
C ASP A 51 -9.68 -34.77 50.76
N LEU A 52 -10.31 -33.64 50.47
CA LEU A 52 -9.70 -32.59 49.62
C LEU A 52 -8.47 -31.95 50.28
N PHE A 53 -8.54 -31.68 51.57
CA PHE A 53 -7.43 -31.11 52.32
C PHE A 53 -6.23 -32.03 52.39
N GLU A 54 -6.44 -33.36 52.64
CA GLU A 54 -5.36 -34.37 52.64
C GLU A 54 -4.68 -34.49 51.26
N LYS A 55 -5.51 -34.45 50.17
CA LYS A 55 -4.98 -34.41 48.80
C LYS A 55 -4.12 -33.18 48.57
N LEU A 56 -4.60 -32.02 49.02
CA LEU A 56 -3.89 -30.75 48.85
C LEU A 56 -2.57 -30.76 49.67
N GLN A 57 -2.58 -31.24 50.90
CA GLN A 57 -1.35 -31.39 51.69
C GLN A 57 -0.35 -32.32 51.02
N THR A 58 -0.82 -33.45 50.46
CA THR A 58 0.05 -34.42 49.77
C THR A 58 0.65 -33.77 48.54
N GLN A 59 -0.16 -33.06 47.73
CA GLN A 59 0.30 -32.36 46.54
C GLN A 59 1.35 -31.30 46.87
N VAL A 60 1.16 -30.52 47.90
CA VAL A 60 2.15 -29.52 48.36
C VAL A 60 3.43 -30.16 48.84
N ALA A 61 3.35 -31.26 49.62
CA ALA A 61 4.53 -31.94 50.10
C ALA A 61 5.35 -32.63 49.00
N GLU A 62 4.68 -33.26 48.01
CA GLU A 62 5.33 -33.92 46.88
C GLU A 62 6.02 -32.95 45.93
N ASN A 63 5.50 -31.72 45.80
CA ASN A 63 5.97 -30.71 44.83
C ASN A 63 6.58 -29.49 45.53
N ALA A 64 7.05 -29.60 46.75
CA ALA A 64 7.50 -28.48 47.57
C ALA A 64 8.53 -27.57 46.87
N ASP A 65 9.48 -28.18 46.11
CA ASP A 65 10.49 -27.43 45.36
C ASP A 65 9.92 -26.54 44.26
N SER A 66 8.75 -26.89 43.71
CA SER A 66 8.12 -26.11 42.62
C SER A 66 7.42 -24.84 43.08
N TYR A 67 7.17 -24.71 44.37
CA TYR A 67 6.53 -23.50 44.93
C TYR A 67 7.53 -22.40 45.33
N GLY A 68 8.82 -22.71 45.37
CA GLY A 68 9.87 -21.74 45.69
C GLY A 68 9.58 -20.94 46.98
N GLN A 69 9.57 -19.62 46.85
CA GLN A 69 9.35 -18.72 47.99
C GLN A 69 7.88 -18.67 48.45
N ALA A 70 6.93 -19.15 47.65
CA ALA A 70 5.52 -19.22 48.03
C ALA A 70 5.23 -20.34 49.05
N LEU A 71 6.11 -21.34 49.16
CA LEU A 71 5.89 -22.51 50.00
C LEU A 71 5.54 -22.18 51.48
N ALA A 72 6.28 -21.23 52.04
CA ALA A 72 6.08 -20.84 53.44
C ALA A 72 4.69 -20.28 53.74
N GLU A 73 4.15 -19.47 52.83
CA GLU A 73 2.79 -18.92 52.99
C GLU A 73 1.71 -19.97 52.65
N ILE A 74 1.97 -20.87 51.68
CA ILE A 74 1.11 -22.01 51.41
C ILE A 74 0.99 -22.91 52.62
N GLU A 75 2.11 -23.28 53.27
CA GLU A 75 2.12 -24.08 54.51
C GLU A 75 1.36 -23.39 55.64
N LYS A 76 1.56 -22.10 55.82
CA LYS A 76 0.82 -21.31 56.80
C LYS A 76 -0.70 -21.30 56.54
N GLN A 77 -1.12 -21.22 55.30
CA GLN A 77 -2.54 -21.33 54.95
C GLN A 77 -3.09 -22.71 55.19
N LEU A 78 -2.33 -23.78 54.93
CA LEU A 78 -2.67 -25.15 55.32
C LEU A 78 -2.85 -25.27 56.84
N GLU A 79 -1.97 -24.68 57.67
CA GLU A 79 -2.10 -24.65 59.13
C GLU A 79 -3.36 -23.90 59.57
N ASN A 80 -3.73 -22.80 58.91
CA ASN A 80 -4.96 -22.08 59.20
C ASN A 80 -6.20 -22.94 58.92
N ILE A 81 -6.25 -23.63 57.77
CA ILE A 81 -7.35 -24.56 57.43
C ILE A 81 -7.43 -25.70 58.48
N GLN A 82 -6.30 -26.25 58.89
CA GLN A 82 -6.26 -27.25 59.94
C GLN A 82 -6.82 -26.75 61.30
N SER A 83 -6.54 -25.47 61.63
CA SER A 83 -7.10 -24.80 62.81
C SER A 83 -8.61 -24.64 62.68
N GLU A 84 -9.13 -24.28 61.49
CA GLU A 84 -10.56 -24.19 61.22
C GLU A 84 -11.28 -25.53 61.41
N PHE A 85 -10.69 -26.64 60.89
CA PHE A 85 -11.24 -27.95 61.16
C PHE A 85 -11.24 -28.31 62.66
N SER A 86 -10.22 -27.90 63.42
CA SER A 86 -10.19 -28.12 64.89
C SER A 86 -11.27 -27.33 65.61
N GLN A 87 -11.56 -26.10 65.17
CA GLN A 87 -12.65 -25.26 65.66
C GLN A 87 -14.01 -25.87 65.35
N PHE A 88 -14.19 -26.33 64.08
CA PHE A 88 -15.39 -27.03 63.65
C PHE A 88 -15.68 -28.24 64.55
N VAL A 89 -14.69 -29.11 64.77
CA VAL A 89 -14.88 -30.29 65.61
C VAL A 89 -15.28 -29.90 67.05
N THR A 90 -14.70 -28.82 67.59
CA THR A 90 -15.01 -28.33 68.94
C THR A 90 -16.43 -27.82 69.03
N LEU A 91 -16.89 -26.99 68.09
CA LEU A 91 -18.23 -26.44 68.03
C LEU A 91 -19.29 -27.51 67.81
N ASN A 92 -19.05 -28.41 66.85
CA ASN A 92 -19.97 -29.47 66.54
C ASN A 92 -20.15 -30.44 67.72
N SER A 93 -19.10 -30.72 68.47
CA SER A 93 -19.14 -31.57 69.70
C SER A 93 -19.73 -30.84 70.91
N SER A 94 -19.68 -29.50 70.98
CA SER A 94 -20.33 -28.69 72.02
C SER A 94 -21.84 -28.49 71.84
N GLY A 95 -22.39 -28.95 70.72
CA GLY A 95 -23.83 -28.88 70.43
C GLY A 95 -24.26 -27.60 69.72
N ASP A 96 -23.35 -26.91 69.04
CA ASP A 96 -23.66 -25.80 68.19
C ASP A 96 -23.32 -26.09 66.70
N PRO A 97 -24.17 -26.90 66.02
CA PRO A 97 -23.94 -27.33 64.66
C PRO A 97 -24.16 -26.20 63.63
N VAL A 98 -24.80 -25.09 64.02
CA VAL A 98 -25.02 -23.96 63.14
C VAL A 98 -23.74 -23.13 62.97
N GLU A 99 -23.13 -22.77 64.12
CA GLU A 99 -21.84 -22.04 64.08
C GLU A 99 -20.71 -22.94 63.52
N ALA A 100 -20.76 -24.27 63.80
CA ALA A 100 -19.87 -25.27 63.19
C ALA A 100 -20.00 -25.25 61.63
N ALA A 101 -21.22 -25.15 61.07
CA ALA A 101 -21.44 -25.07 59.64
C ALA A 101 -20.79 -23.82 59.01
N GLU A 102 -20.86 -22.68 59.67
CA GLU A 102 -20.19 -21.44 59.18
C GLU A 102 -18.66 -21.55 59.13
N ILE A 103 -18.07 -22.26 60.12
CA ILE A 103 -16.61 -22.53 60.10
C ILE A 103 -16.24 -23.52 59.01
N LEU A 104 -17.11 -24.54 58.78
CA LEU A 104 -16.87 -25.51 57.70
C LEU A 104 -16.99 -24.86 56.33
N ASP A 105 -17.95 -23.94 56.10
CA ASP A 105 -18.08 -23.13 54.88
C ASP A 105 -16.78 -22.36 54.58
N LYS A 106 -16.24 -21.69 55.60
CA LYS A 106 -14.91 -20.98 55.46
C LYS A 106 -13.77 -21.93 55.13
N ALA A 107 -13.70 -23.08 55.80
CA ALA A 107 -12.66 -24.07 55.52
C ALA A 107 -12.75 -24.62 54.10
N GLU A 108 -13.97 -24.90 53.61
CA GLU A 108 -14.20 -25.33 52.20
C GLU A 108 -13.77 -24.24 51.20
N ASP A 109 -14.17 -22.99 51.44
CA ASP A 109 -13.77 -21.86 50.59
C ASP A 109 -12.24 -21.68 50.56
N HIS A 110 -11.59 -21.77 51.74
CA HIS A 110 -10.13 -21.65 51.82
C HIS A 110 -9.42 -22.80 51.12
N ILE A 111 -9.96 -24.04 51.21
CA ILE A 111 -9.40 -25.21 50.48
C ILE A 111 -9.48 -24.96 48.97
N LEU A 112 -10.62 -24.52 48.47
CA LEU A 112 -10.81 -24.22 47.03
C LEU A 112 -9.87 -23.12 46.56
N ALA A 113 -9.77 -22.03 47.32
CA ALA A 113 -8.88 -20.92 47.00
C ALA A 113 -7.42 -21.38 47.00
N LEU A 114 -7.00 -22.12 48.01
CA LEU A 114 -5.62 -22.63 48.11
C LEU A 114 -5.30 -23.66 47.02
N THR A 115 -6.28 -24.50 46.64
CA THR A 115 -6.12 -25.45 45.52
C THR A 115 -5.83 -24.70 44.22
N HIS A 116 -6.54 -23.66 43.95
CA HIS A 116 -6.30 -22.81 42.75
C HIS A 116 -4.92 -22.16 42.78
N ILE A 117 -4.48 -21.68 43.95
CA ILE A 117 -3.15 -21.10 44.15
C ILE A 117 -2.06 -22.17 43.89
N VAL A 118 -2.18 -23.35 44.50
CA VAL A 118 -1.24 -24.44 44.37
C VAL A 118 -1.11 -24.97 42.94
N GLU A 119 -2.17 -24.88 42.13
CA GLU A 119 -2.14 -25.22 40.70
C GLU A 119 -1.40 -24.19 39.85
N LYS A 120 -1.55 -22.87 40.13
CA LYS A 120 -0.95 -21.80 39.36
C LYS A 120 0.50 -21.47 39.72
N VAL A 121 0.85 -21.50 41.01
CA VAL A 121 2.16 -21.04 41.49
C VAL A 121 3.36 -21.72 40.81
N PRO A 122 3.39 -23.02 40.51
CA PRO A 122 4.55 -23.66 39.90
C PRO A 122 4.94 -23.04 38.53
N ALA A 123 3.95 -22.70 37.71
CA ALA A 123 4.21 -22.07 36.40
C ALA A 123 4.81 -20.68 36.56
N ILE A 124 4.25 -19.87 37.49
CA ILE A 124 4.72 -18.51 37.75
C ILE A 124 6.15 -18.52 38.34
N VAL A 125 6.42 -19.44 39.26
CA VAL A 125 7.74 -19.61 39.88
C VAL A 125 8.77 -20.07 38.86
N GLU A 126 8.45 -21.06 38.01
CA GLU A 126 9.34 -21.51 36.94
C GLU A 126 9.70 -20.38 35.96
N GLU A 127 8.73 -19.57 35.61
CA GLU A 127 8.94 -18.43 34.73
C GLU A 127 9.86 -17.40 35.37
N LEU A 128 9.59 -17.00 36.62
CA LEU A 128 10.38 -16.01 37.34
C LEU A 128 11.80 -16.48 37.70
N THR A 129 11.97 -17.74 38.11
CA THR A 129 13.25 -18.23 38.68
C THR A 129 14.13 -18.93 37.67
N VAL A 130 13.60 -19.39 36.53
CA VAL A 130 14.34 -20.13 35.52
C VAL A 130 14.29 -19.42 34.18
N LYS A 131 13.11 -19.29 33.59
CA LYS A 131 13.01 -18.83 32.18
C LYS A 131 13.45 -17.38 31.98
N LEU A 132 12.92 -16.44 32.75
CA LEU A 132 13.28 -15.05 32.63
C LEU A 132 14.75 -14.74 32.98
N PRO A 133 15.33 -15.31 34.06
CA PRO A 133 16.75 -15.13 34.33
C PRO A 133 17.66 -15.72 33.25
N ASP A 134 17.37 -16.94 32.73
CA ASP A 134 18.14 -17.55 31.64
C ASP A 134 18.14 -16.71 30.38
N GLN A 135 16.96 -16.17 29.97
CA GLN A 135 16.86 -15.27 28.84
C GLN A 135 17.61 -13.96 29.04
N LEU A 136 17.56 -13.42 30.26
CA LEU A 136 18.27 -12.17 30.61
C LEU A 136 19.78 -12.38 30.57
N GLU A 137 20.29 -13.50 31.10
CA GLU A 137 21.72 -13.85 31.05
C GLU A 137 22.20 -14.03 29.60
N ASP A 138 21.37 -14.68 28.75
CA ASP A 138 21.66 -14.82 27.31
C ASP A 138 21.75 -13.47 26.63
N LEU A 139 20.79 -12.54 26.89
CA LEU A 139 20.80 -11.18 26.37
C LEU A 139 22.03 -10.40 26.83
N GLU A 140 22.40 -10.44 28.11
CA GLU A 140 23.57 -9.72 28.61
C GLU A 140 24.88 -10.27 28.01
N SER A 141 24.98 -11.61 27.89
CA SER A 141 26.10 -12.27 27.22
C SER A 141 26.15 -11.89 25.73
N GLY A 142 24.99 -11.91 25.04
CA GLY A 142 24.84 -11.51 23.66
C GLY A 142 25.25 -10.07 23.44
N HIS A 143 24.74 -9.14 24.25
CA HIS A 143 25.09 -7.72 24.21
C HIS A 143 26.60 -7.48 24.32
N ARG A 144 27.24 -8.13 25.28
CA ARG A 144 28.70 -8.03 25.47
C ARG A 144 29.46 -8.49 24.25
N LYS A 145 29.09 -9.66 23.68
CA LYS A 145 29.72 -10.23 22.48
C LYS A 145 29.52 -9.31 21.25
N LEU A 146 28.33 -8.72 21.12
CA LEU A 146 28.06 -7.77 20.03
C LEU A 146 28.93 -6.53 20.16
N LEU A 147 29.05 -5.92 21.35
CA LEU A 147 29.94 -4.78 21.61
C LEU A 147 31.42 -5.13 21.30
N GLU A 148 31.88 -6.29 21.76
CA GLU A 148 33.26 -6.81 21.47
C GLU A 148 33.49 -7.00 19.98
N SER A 149 32.43 -7.32 19.22
CA SER A 149 32.45 -7.49 17.75
C SER A 149 32.28 -6.17 16.98
N GLY A 150 32.23 -5.02 17.68
CA GLY A 150 32.14 -3.71 17.06
C GLY A 150 30.73 -3.23 16.72
N TYR A 151 29.69 -3.91 17.24
CA TYR A 151 28.31 -3.39 17.09
C TYR A 151 28.09 -2.18 17.99
N HIS A 152 27.33 -1.25 17.51
CA HIS A 152 26.81 -0.10 18.22
C HIS A 152 25.29 -0.10 18.14
N PHE A 153 24.64 0.48 19.14
CA PHE A 153 23.19 0.54 19.23
C PHE A 153 22.74 2.00 19.26
N ILE A 154 21.57 2.27 18.71
CA ILE A 154 20.93 3.59 18.80
C ILE A 154 20.50 3.84 20.24
N GLU A 155 20.00 2.79 20.89
CA GLU A 155 19.54 2.81 22.25
C GLU A 155 20.75 2.87 23.21
N THR A 156 20.84 3.96 23.95
CA THR A 156 21.96 4.19 24.90
C THR A 156 21.67 3.68 26.31
N ASP A 157 20.45 3.20 26.57
CA ASP A 157 19.94 2.81 27.89
C ASP A 157 19.88 1.29 28.12
N ILE A 158 20.43 0.48 27.23
CA ILE A 158 20.36 -0.98 27.28
C ILE A 158 20.85 -1.55 28.63
N GLU A 159 21.98 -1.06 29.13
CA GLU A 159 22.51 -1.51 30.44
C GLU A 159 21.58 -1.09 31.60
N SER A 160 20.95 0.08 31.51
CA SER A 160 19.97 0.52 32.49
C SER A 160 18.72 -0.36 32.47
N ARG A 161 18.29 -0.82 31.27
CA ARG A 161 17.16 -1.72 31.11
C ARG A 161 17.46 -3.09 31.71
N PHE A 162 18.66 -3.64 31.55
CA PHE A 162 19.07 -4.87 32.26
C PHE A 162 18.99 -4.72 33.79
N GLN A 163 19.48 -3.62 34.33
CA GLN A 163 19.40 -3.35 35.78
C GLN A 163 17.95 -3.24 36.25
N GLN A 164 17.07 -2.63 35.47
CA GLN A 164 15.65 -2.52 35.79
C GLN A 164 14.96 -3.90 35.76
N LEU A 165 15.29 -4.75 34.78
CA LEU A 165 14.79 -6.13 34.71
C LEU A 165 15.21 -6.94 35.93
N HIS A 166 16.49 -6.93 36.31
CA HIS A 166 16.95 -7.60 37.54
C HIS A 166 16.21 -7.11 38.78
N ALA A 167 16.00 -5.79 38.89
CA ALA A 167 15.27 -5.19 39.99
C ALA A 167 13.77 -5.56 39.99
N SER A 168 13.16 -5.69 38.83
CA SER A 168 11.77 -6.11 38.66
C SER A 168 11.61 -7.59 39.07
N LEU A 169 12.45 -8.50 38.54
CA LEU A 169 12.42 -9.90 38.90
C LEU A 169 12.57 -10.10 40.40
N LYS A 170 13.52 -9.40 41.04
CA LYS A 170 13.73 -9.44 42.50
C LYS A 170 12.53 -8.90 43.29
N ARG A 171 11.85 -7.87 42.81
CA ARG A 171 10.61 -7.38 43.45
C ARG A 171 9.48 -8.37 43.32
N ASN A 172 9.39 -9.04 42.17
CA ASN A 172 8.34 -10.01 41.92
C ASN A 172 8.43 -11.28 42.80
N GLU A 173 9.62 -11.64 43.25
CA GLU A 173 9.79 -12.65 44.30
C GLU A 173 8.97 -12.36 45.57
N ALA A 174 8.80 -11.07 45.92
CA ALA A 174 7.99 -10.68 47.08
C ALA A 174 6.48 -10.89 46.82
N ASN A 175 5.98 -10.62 45.59
CA ASN A 175 4.61 -10.89 45.22
C ASN A 175 4.28 -12.39 45.33
N ILE A 176 5.19 -13.24 44.88
CA ILE A 176 5.06 -14.72 44.98
C ILE A 176 5.05 -15.13 46.44
N SER A 177 5.96 -14.61 47.26
CA SER A 177 6.00 -14.91 48.68
C SER A 177 4.74 -14.52 49.43
N ALA A 178 4.04 -13.48 48.97
CA ALA A 178 2.76 -13.01 49.51
C ALA A 178 1.52 -13.67 48.88
N LEU A 179 1.72 -14.58 47.90
CA LEU A 179 0.66 -15.20 47.10
C LEU A 179 -0.20 -14.18 46.29
N GLU A 180 0.38 -13.03 45.96
CA GLU A 180 -0.25 -12.04 45.07
C GLU A 180 -0.06 -12.44 43.59
N LEU A 181 -0.73 -13.51 43.17
CA LEU A 181 -0.48 -14.17 41.87
C LEU A 181 -0.76 -13.29 40.68
N ASP A 182 -1.84 -12.52 40.71
CA ASP A 182 -2.21 -11.64 39.61
C ASP A 182 -1.15 -10.56 39.38
N ASN A 183 -0.57 -10.03 40.46
CA ASN A 183 0.52 -9.09 40.38
C ASN A 183 1.80 -9.77 39.87
N ALA A 184 2.04 -11.02 40.33
CA ALA A 184 3.23 -11.81 39.93
C ALA A 184 3.17 -12.16 38.41
N GLU A 185 2.03 -12.62 37.91
CA GLU A 185 1.82 -12.88 36.50
C GLU A 185 2.02 -11.62 35.66
N TYR A 186 1.44 -10.48 36.06
CA TYR A 186 1.58 -9.21 35.36
C TYR A 186 3.05 -8.73 35.29
N GLU A 187 3.79 -8.80 36.38
CA GLU A 187 5.22 -8.42 36.39
C GLU A 187 6.07 -9.37 35.54
N ASN A 188 5.75 -10.68 35.50
CA ASN A 188 6.41 -11.63 34.59
C ASN A 188 6.15 -11.30 33.13
N GLU A 189 4.89 -10.98 32.77
CA GLU A 189 4.52 -10.58 31.42
C GLU A 189 5.27 -9.30 30.99
N GLN A 190 5.32 -8.30 31.86
CA GLN A 190 6.08 -7.05 31.60
C GLN A 190 7.59 -7.32 31.41
N ALA A 191 8.16 -8.19 32.23
CA ALA A 191 9.56 -8.57 32.08
C ALA A 191 9.81 -9.31 30.77
N GLN A 192 8.91 -10.20 30.36
CA GLN A 192 8.99 -10.93 29.09
C GLN A 192 8.85 -10.00 27.88
N GLU A 193 7.93 -9.03 27.93
CA GLU A 193 7.78 -8.01 26.87
C GLU A 193 9.07 -7.19 26.72
N GLU A 194 9.67 -6.77 27.82
CA GLU A 194 10.92 -6.01 27.81
C GLU A 194 12.11 -6.83 27.29
N ILE A 195 12.21 -8.10 27.67
CA ILE A 195 13.19 -9.06 27.14
C ILE A 195 13.01 -9.21 25.62
N ASN A 196 11.79 -9.38 25.14
CA ASN A 196 11.49 -9.49 23.71
C ASN A 196 11.90 -8.22 22.96
N ALA A 197 11.63 -7.05 23.51
CA ALA A 197 12.04 -5.78 22.91
C ALA A 197 13.58 -5.65 22.79
N LEU A 198 14.31 -6.13 23.75
CA LEU A 198 15.79 -6.19 23.69
C LEU A 198 16.29 -7.17 22.63
N TYR A 199 15.66 -8.35 22.51
CA TYR A 199 15.96 -9.30 21.42
C TYR A 199 15.71 -8.70 20.05
N GLU A 200 14.62 -7.94 19.89
CA GLU A 200 14.31 -7.23 18.62
C GLU A 200 15.38 -6.21 18.26
N ILE A 201 15.86 -5.43 19.24
CA ILE A 201 16.95 -4.47 19.02
C ILE A 201 18.22 -5.19 18.51
N PHE A 202 18.62 -6.26 19.17
CA PHE A 202 19.83 -6.99 18.79
C PHE A 202 19.68 -7.69 17.43
N THR A 203 18.51 -8.28 17.17
CA THR A 203 18.21 -8.92 15.90
C THR A 203 18.25 -7.90 14.75
N ARG A 204 17.64 -6.73 14.96
CA ARG A 204 17.68 -5.64 13.98
C ARG A 204 19.11 -5.25 13.60
N GLU A 205 19.98 -5.05 14.58
CA GLU A 205 21.38 -4.67 14.33
C GLU A 205 22.18 -5.79 13.63
N ILE A 206 21.94 -7.05 13.99
CA ILE A 206 22.59 -8.21 13.34
C ILE A 206 22.13 -8.35 11.89
N GLU A 207 20.86 -8.14 11.62
CA GLU A 207 20.32 -8.19 10.24
C GLU A 207 20.81 -7.00 9.43
N ALA A 208 20.80 -5.80 10.01
CA ALA A 208 21.32 -4.60 9.39
C ALA A 208 22.80 -4.76 8.99
N HIS A 209 23.62 -5.33 9.86
CA HIS A 209 25.03 -5.61 9.53
C HIS A 209 25.18 -6.48 8.27
N LYS A 210 24.38 -7.55 8.14
CA LYS A 210 24.41 -8.42 6.96
C LYS A 210 24.01 -7.70 5.66
N VAL A 211 23.07 -6.76 5.77
CA VAL A 211 22.62 -5.93 4.64
C VAL A 211 23.73 -4.93 4.27
N VAL A 212 24.28 -4.24 5.26
CA VAL A 212 25.38 -3.28 5.07
C VAL A 212 26.58 -3.95 4.41
N GLU A 213 26.98 -5.15 4.85
CA GLU A 213 28.09 -5.89 4.23
C GLU A 213 27.85 -6.18 2.74
N LYS A 214 26.61 -6.51 2.35
CA LYS A 214 26.24 -6.71 0.95
C LYS A 214 26.23 -5.40 0.16
N LEU A 215 25.70 -4.32 0.76
CA LEU A 215 25.66 -3.00 0.12
C LEU A 215 27.08 -2.45 -0.12
N ILE A 216 27.95 -2.49 0.89
CA ILE A 216 29.35 -2.08 0.79
C ILE A 216 30.09 -2.82 -0.35
N LYS A 217 29.77 -4.10 -0.56
CA LYS A 217 30.37 -4.89 -1.63
C LYS A 217 29.85 -4.53 -3.03
N ASN A 218 28.57 -4.17 -3.15
CA ASN A 218 27.90 -4.02 -4.43
C ASN A 218 27.84 -2.54 -4.90
N LEU A 219 27.63 -1.60 -3.97
CA LEU A 219 27.46 -0.19 -4.29
C LEU A 219 28.62 0.43 -5.09
N PRO A 220 29.91 0.17 -4.80
CA PRO A 220 31.01 0.73 -5.57
C PRO A 220 30.95 0.33 -7.04
N SER A 221 30.61 -0.92 -7.36
CA SER A 221 30.49 -1.39 -8.73
C SER A 221 29.26 -0.81 -9.43
N TYR A 222 28.17 -0.67 -8.73
CA TYR A 222 26.94 -0.05 -9.26
C TYR A 222 27.16 1.44 -9.55
N LEU A 223 27.76 2.16 -8.62
CA LEU A 223 28.15 3.56 -8.80
C LEU A 223 29.10 3.77 -9.99
N ALA A 224 30.13 2.91 -10.12
CA ALA A 224 31.04 2.96 -11.24
C ALA A 224 30.32 2.76 -12.58
N HIS A 225 29.39 1.82 -12.65
CA HIS A 225 28.57 1.57 -13.84
C HIS A 225 27.69 2.80 -14.18
N THR A 226 27.00 3.36 -13.21
CA THR A 226 26.14 4.55 -13.40
C THR A 226 26.99 5.77 -13.85
N LYS A 227 28.21 5.93 -13.31
CA LYS A 227 29.13 6.97 -13.74
C LYS A 227 29.61 6.75 -15.19
N GLU A 228 29.93 5.52 -15.59
CA GLU A 228 30.29 5.18 -16.95
C GLU A 228 29.15 5.49 -17.93
N ASN A 229 27.92 5.13 -17.61
CA ASN A 229 26.73 5.47 -18.39
C ASN A 229 26.59 6.99 -18.56
N ASN A 230 26.78 7.76 -17.48
CA ASN A 230 26.71 9.23 -17.54
C ASN A 230 27.80 9.81 -18.46
N GLN A 231 29.00 9.27 -18.42
CA GLN A 231 30.09 9.67 -19.33
C GLN A 231 29.80 9.32 -20.80
N GLN A 232 29.12 8.20 -21.05
CA GLN A 232 28.70 7.81 -22.40
C GLN A 232 27.59 8.78 -22.91
N LEU A 233 26.63 9.13 -22.09
CA LEU A 233 25.60 10.13 -22.43
C LEU A 233 26.23 11.49 -22.73
N GLN A 234 27.22 11.92 -21.95
CA GLN A 234 27.91 13.18 -22.20
C GLN A 234 28.62 13.17 -23.56
N LYS A 235 29.33 12.09 -23.89
CA LYS A 235 29.97 11.93 -25.20
C LYS A 235 28.98 11.91 -26.35
N GLU A 236 27.80 11.30 -26.12
CA GLU A 236 26.74 11.23 -27.11
C GLU A 236 26.12 12.62 -27.35
N ILE A 237 25.87 13.40 -26.31
CA ILE A 237 25.44 14.80 -26.40
C ILE A 237 26.51 15.62 -27.17
N GLU A 238 27.79 15.48 -26.86
CA GLU A 238 28.87 16.16 -27.56
C GLU A 238 28.90 15.79 -29.05
N ARG A 239 28.70 14.53 -29.41
CA ARG A 239 28.63 14.03 -30.78
C ARG A 239 27.46 14.62 -31.53
N LEU A 240 26.23 14.51 -30.93
CA LEU A 240 25.01 15.01 -31.54
C LEU A 240 24.98 16.53 -31.64
N SER A 241 25.57 17.26 -30.71
CA SER A 241 25.61 18.72 -30.70
C SER A 241 26.40 19.32 -31.87
N GLN A 242 27.20 18.52 -32.59
CA GLN A 242 27.88 18.95 -33.82
C GLN A 242 26.89 19.08 -34.97
N THR A 243 25.84 18.28 -35.03
CA THR A 243 24.90 18.20 -36.14
C THR A 243 23.49 18.71 -35.74
N PHE A 244 23.14 18.60 -34.48
CA PHE A 244 21.80 18.97 -33.97
C PHE A 244 21.88 20.03 -32.89
N LEU A 245 20.81 20.80 -32.73
CA LEU A 245 20.62 21.68 -31.59
C LEU A 245 20.06 20.86 -30.44
N ILE A 246 20.92 20.51 -29.47
CA ILE A 246 20.51 19.87 -28.23
C ILE A 246 20.12 20.94 -27.23
N SER A 247 19.07 20.69 -26.45
CA SER A 247 18.57 21.61 -25.43
C SER A 247 19.66 21.84 -24.35
N ASP A 248 19.75 23.09 -23.89
CA ASP A 248 20.62 23.43 -22.75
C ASP A 248 20.17 22.73 -21.47
N THR A 249 18.89 22.38 -21.35
CA THR A 249 18.35 21.62 -20.22
C THR A 249 18.89 20.21 -20.15
N GLU A 250 18.96 19.48 -21.26
CA GLU A 250 19.51 18.12 -21.34
C GLU A 250 21.01 18.12 -21.01
N THR A 251 21.73 19.10 -21.57
CA THR A 251 23.18 19.25 -21.32
C THR A 251 23.47 19.59 -19.85
N SER A 252 22.66 20.44 -19.22
CA SER A 252 22.78 20.80 -17.81
C SER A 252 22.46 19.64 -16.91
N HIS A 253 21.40 18.90 -17.25
CA HIS A 253 20.95 17.74 -16.46
C HIS A 253 22.03 16.66 -16.36
N VAL A 254 22.69 16.29 -17.47
CA VAL A 254 23.80 15.31 -17.43
C VAL A 254 24.96 15.81 -16.56
N LYS A 255 25.24 17.10 -16.54
CA LYS A 255 26.28 17.68 -15.67
C LYS A 255 25.87 17.66 -14.20
N GLU A 256 24.62 17.91 -13.89
CA GLU A 256 24.05 17.82 -12.53
C GLU A 256 24.14 16.39 -12.01
N LEU A 257 23.74 15.41 -12.82
CA LEU A 257 23.88 13.99 -12.50
C LEU A 257 25.36 13.60 -12.26
N GLN A 258 26.30 14.15 -13.05
CA GLN A 258 27.73 13.89 -12.84
C GLN A 258 28.24 14.44 -11.51
N ALA A 259 27.79 15.63 -11.11
CA ALA A 259 28.13 16.22 -9.82
C ALA A 259 27.55 15.43 -8.65
N GLU A 260 26.29 15.01 -8.78
CA GLU A 260 25.60 14.18 -7.80
C GLU A 260 26.29 12.81 -7.63
N LEU A 261 26.58 12.11 -8.73
CA LEU A 261 27.31 10.84 -8.71
C LEU A 261 28.69 10.95 -8.06
N SER A 262 29.35 12.09 -8.22
CA SER A 262 30.66 12.33 -7.58
C SER A 262 30.49 12.54 -6.07
N ALA A 263 29.45 13.23 -5.64
CA ALA A 263 29.14 13.40 -4.21
C ALA A 263 28.75 12.07 -3.54
N GLN A 264 27.99 11.22 -4.23
CA GLN A 264 27.63 9.89 -3.73
C GLN A 264 28.85 8.96 -3.63
N GLU A 265 29.83 9.10 -4.53
CA GLU A 265 31.07 8.33 -4.46
C GLU A 265 31.86 8.61 -3.17
N ASP A 266 31.97 9.86 -2.77
CA ASP A 266 32.65 10.24 -1.54
C ASP A 266 31.98 9.60 -0.31
N VAL A 267 30.66 9.56 -0.27
CA VAL A 267 29.89 8.94 0.83
C VAL A 267 30.08 7.41 0.83
N VAL A 268 29.98 6.77 -0.34
CA VAL A 268 30.16 5.30 -0.45
C VAL A 268 31.59 4.90 -0.08
N LEU A 269 32.59 5.65 -0.52
CA LEU A 269 33.98 5.37 -0.17
C LEU A 269 34.23 5.54 1.32
N SER A 270 33.69 6.60 1.95
CA SER A 270 33.77 6.79 3.39
C SER A 270 33.13 5.61 4.13
N ALA A 271 31.94 5.15 3.72
CA ALA A 271 31.26 4.00 4.33
C ALA A 271 32.05 2.68 4.18
N VAL A 272 32.77 2.52 3.05
CA VAL A 272 33.64 1.35 2.81
C VAL A 272 34.90 1.41 3.70
N GLU A 273 35.51 2.57 3.85
CA GLU A 273 36.71 2.77 4.67
C GLU A 273 36.38 2.70 6.17
N ASP A 274 35.26 3.29 6.58
CA ASP A 274 34.82 3.32 7.99
C ASP A 274 34.20 2.00 8.46
N SER A 275 33.99 1.02 7.57
CA SER A 275 33.37 -0.28 7.92
C SER A 275 34.13 -1.05 9.01
N SER A 276 35.38 -0.69 9.31
CA SER A 276 36.22 -1.25 10.37
C SER A 276 36.26 -0.40 11.65
N GLU A 277 35.74 0.84 11.66
CA GLU A 277 35.81 1.78 12.76
C GLU A 277 34.47 2.55 13.01
N THR A 278 33.37 2.11 12.41
CA THR A 278 32.07 2.76 12.56
C THR A 278 31.65 2.83 14.04
N LYS A 279 31.51 4.05 14.54
CA LYS A 279 30.90 4.33 15.86
C LYS A 279 29.37 4.49 15.77
N GLN A 280 28.77 4.10 14.65
CA GLN A 280 27.33 4.20 14.40
C GLN A 280 26.68 2.82 14.39
N ALA A 281 25.40 2.78 14.73
CA ALA A 281 24.60 1.57 14.64
C ALA A 281 24.45 1.11 13.17
N TYR A 282 24.53 -0.17 12.89
CA TYR A 282 24.41 -0.70 11.53
C TYR A 282 23.07 -0.41 10.89
N SER A 283 22.01 -0.33 11.67
CA SER A 283 20.68 0.06 11.17
C SER A 283 20.66 1.47 10.57
N VAL A 284 21.41 2.43 11.14
CA VAL A 284 21.54 3.79 10.59
C VAL A 284 22.34 3.77 9.29
N VAL A 285 23.47 3.05 9.28
CA VAL A 285 24.30 2.89 8.07
C VAL A 285 23.54 2.19 6.95
N GLN A 286 22.70 1.21 7.29
CA GLN A 286 21.84 0.55 6.32
C GLN A 286 20.87 1.55 5.65
N GLU A 287 20.17 2.38 6.42
CA GLU A 287 19.26 3.39 5.88
C GLU A 287 19.97 4.37 4.92
N GLU A 288 21.17 4.81 5.30
CA GLU A 288 21.98 5.70 4.45
C GLU A 288 22.40 5.03 3.15
N LEU A 289 22.88 3.80 3.18
CA LEU A 289 23.33 3.07 2.00
C LEU A 289 22.16 2.63 1.09
N GLU A 290 21.03 2.26 1.66
CA GLU A 290 19.80 1.95 0.91
C GLU A 290 19.25 3.20 0.20
N ALA A 291 19.29 4.38 0.84
CA ALA A 291 18.90 5.63 0.22
C ALA A 291 19.80 5.97 -0.98
N ILE A 292 21.12 5.74 -0.86
CA ILE A 292 22.06 5.89 -1.97
C ILE A 292 21.74 4.91 -3.11
N GLN A 293 21.47 3.64 -2.79
CA GLN A 293 21.10 2.62 -3.78
C GLN A 293 19.86 3.01 -4.57
N GLU A 294 18.81 3.46 -3.87
CA GLU A 294 17.56 3.88 -4.54
C GLU A 294 17.79 5.12 -5.41
N ARG A 295 18.58 6.09 -4.93
CA ARG A 295 18.92 7.26 -5.75
C ARG A 295 19.73 6.91 -6.99
N LEU A 296 20.67 5.99 -6.89
CA LEU A 296 21.43 5.49 -8.05
C LEU A 296 20.52 4.83 -9.09
N LYS A 297 19.50 4.13 -8.65
CA LYS A 297 18.51 3.52 -9.54
C LYS A 297 17.66 4.59 -10.25
N GLU A 298 17.20 5.61 -9.52
CA GLU A 298 16.52 6.75 -10.14
C GLU A 298 17.39 7.44 -11.19
N ILE A 299 18.68 7.65 -10.89
CA ILE A 299 19.64 8.23 -11.85
C ILE A 299 19.78 7.33 -13.09
N GLU A 300 19.82 6.01 -12.93
CA GLU A 300 19.88 5.07 -14.05
C GLU A 300 18.63 5.18 -14.94
N ASP A 301 17.44 5.26 -14.35
CA ASP A 301 16.19 5.48 -15.09
C ASP A 301 16.18 6.81 -15.85
N GLU A 302 16.69 7.89 -15.22
CA GLU A 302 16.87 9.20 -15.87
C GLU A 302 17.86 9.10 -17.04
N GLN A 303 18.96 8.37 -16.88
CA GLN A 303 19.97 8.15 -17.94
C GLN A 303 19.39 7.35 -19.11
N ILE A 304 18.58 6.33 -18.85
CA ILE A 304 17.90 5.55 -19.89
C ILE A 304 16.95 6.45 -20.68
N SER A 305 16.12 7.25 -19.99
CA SER A 305 15.19 8.17 -20.63
C SER A 305 15.89 9.21 -21.51
N LEU A 306 17.01 9.77 -21.02
CA LEU A 306 17.84 10.68 -21.79
C LEU A 306 18.47 9.99 -23.02
N GLY A 307 18.96 8.77 -22.85
CA GLY A 307 19.52 7.99 -23.95
C GLY A 307 18.51 7.70 -25.06
N GLU A 308 17.28 7.36 -24.69
CA GLU A 308 16.17 7.16 -25.63
C GLU A 308 15.81 8.46 -26.36
N ALA A 309 15.74 9.60 -25.64
CA ALA A 309 15.48 10.90 -26.24
C ALA A 309 16.55 11.29 -27.25
N LEU A 310 17.83 11.08 -26.93
CA LEU A 310 18.95 11.35 -27.85
C LEU A 310 18.93 10.44 -29.09
N ALA A 311 18.58 9.18 -28.93
CA ALA A 311 18.46 8.24 -30.05
C ALA A 311 17.29 8.58 -30.99
N GLU A 312 16.20 9.17 -30.46
CA GLU A 312 15.05 9.59 -31.26
C GLU A 312 15.41 10.79 -32.18
N ILE A 313 16.35 11.66 -31.81
CA ILE A 313 16.80 12.80 -32.61
C ILE A 313 17.29 12.35 -34.02
N GLU A 314 18.18 11.36 -34.10
CA GLU A 314 18.68 10.84 -35.38
C GLU A 314 17.60 10.14 -36.20
N LYS A 315 16.72 9.45 -35.54
CA LYS A 315 15.61 8.77 -36.18
C LYS A 315 14.58 9.76 -36.74
N ASP A 316 14.29 10.83 -36.00
CA ASP A 316 13.42 11.90 -36.45
C ASP A 316 14.00 12.65 -37.66
N ASP A 317 15.32 12.96 -37.68
CA ASP A 317 15.97 13.54 -38.84
C ASP A 317 15.84 12.64 -40.08
N ALA A 318 16.14 11.36 -39.93
CA ALA A 318 16.03 10.40 -41.05
C ALA A 318 14.61 10.30 -41.57
N ASN A 319 13.59 10.24 -40.67
CA ASN A 319 12.18 10.24 -41.02
C ASN A 319 11.74 11.54 -41.73
N ALA A 320 12.22 12.69 -41.22
CA ALA A 320 11.94 13.99 -41.81
C ALA A 320 12.46 14.10 -43.25
N ARG A 321 13.72 13.68 -43.48
CA ARG A 321 14.32 13.67 -44.85
C ARG A 321 13.52 12.76 -45.79
N GLN A 322 13.09 11.61 -45.32
CA GLN A 322 12.25 10.71 -46.13
C GLN A 322 10.87 11.36 -46.45
N LYS A 323 10.19 11.95 -45.45
CA LYS A 323 8.89 12.61 -45.65
C LYS A 323 8.96 13.79 -46.60
N VAL A 324 10.02 14.62 -46.50
CA VAL A 324 10.24 15.75 -47.44
C VAL A 324 10.26 15.25 -48.87
N ASN A 325 11.03 14.18 -49.15
CA ASN A 325 11.09 13.60 -50.49
C ASN A 325 9.71 13.08 -50.96
N ILE A 326 8.93 12.46 -50.04
CA ILE A 326 7.58 12.02 -50.37
C ILE A 326 6.67 13.20 -50.69
N TYR A 327 6.67 14.27 -49.90
CA TYR A 327 5.86 15.45 -50.12
C TYR A 327 6.25 16.21 -51.42
N ALA A 328 7.55 16.34 -51.70
CA ALA A 328 8.01 16.94 -52.97
C ALA A 328 7.53 16.13 -54.19
N ASN A 329 7.59 14.80 -54.11
CA ASN A 329 7.11 13.92 -55.18
C ASN A 329 5.57 13.99 -55.34
N LYS A 330 4.85 14.03 -54.23
CA LYS A 330 3.39 14.23 -54.24
C LYS A 330 3.02 15.55 -54.88
N LEU A 331 3.67 16.65 -54.52
CA LEU A 331 3.45 17.96 -55.08
C LEU A 331 3.64 17.97 -56.62
N HIS A 332 4.72 17.33 -57.09
CA HIS A 332 4.95 17.14 -58.53
C HIS A 332 3.87 16.28 -59.19
N THR A 333 3.40 15.27 -58.53
CA THR A 333 2.34 14.39 -59.04
C THR A 333 1.01 15.13 -59.17
N ILE A 334 0.63 15.92 -58.15
CA ILE A 334 -0.56 16.78 -58.15
C ILE A 334 -0.46 17.78 -59.29
N LYS A 335 0.66 18.48 -59.46
CA LYS A 335 0.88 19.42 -60.58
C LYS A 335 0.64 18.76 -61.93
N ARG A 336 1.27 17.61 -62.21
CA ARG A 336 1.10 16.86 -63.46
C ARG A 336 -0.33 16.35 -63.66
N TYR A 337 -1.00 15.97 -62.58
CA TYR A 337 -2.40 15.53 -62.66
C TYR A 337 -3.33 16.68 -63.06
N MET A 338 -3.17 17.87 -62.49
CA MET A 338 -3.91 19.09 -62.86
C MET A 338 -3.63 19.50 -64.30
N GLU A 339 -2.37 19.51 -64.72
CA GLU A 339 -1.98 19.86 -66.09
C GLU A 339 -2.62 18.93 -67.16
N LYS A 340 -2.74 17.64 -66.85
CA LYS A 340 -3.35 16.64 -67.77
C LYS A 340 -4.86 16.76 -67.94
N ARG A 341 -5.54 17.50 -67.07
CA ARG A 341 -7.01 17.67 -67.11
C ARG A 341 -7.48 18.66 -68.16
N ASN A 342 -6.57 19.43 -68.74
CA ASN A 342 -6.89 20.44 -69.76
C ASN A 342 -7.95 21.43 -69.29
N LEU A 343 -7.92 21.81 -68.03
CA LEU A 343 -8.82 22.80 -67.47
C LEU A 343 -8.56 24.18 -68.13
N PRO A 344 -9.58 25.03 -68.36
CA PRO A 344 -9.41 26.37 -68.93
C PRO A 344 -8.44 27.26 -68.09
N GLY A 345 -8.44 27.09 -66.79
CA GLY A 345 -7.53 27.72 -65.83
C GLY A 345 -7.53 26.98 -64.50
N ILE A 346 -6.69 27.40 -63.60
CA ILE A 346 -6.57 26.86 -62.26
C ILE A 346 -7.08 27.92 -61.28
N PRO A 347 -7.98 27.53 -60.33
CA PRO A 347 -8.49 28.46 -59.33
C PRO A 347 -7.40 29.12 -58.51
N ASP A 348 -7.52 30.39 -58.19
CA ASP A 348 -6.55 31.12 -57.37
C ASP A 348 -6.41 30.53 -55.96
N SER A 349 -7.48 30.02 -55.35
CA SER A 349 -7.49 29.33 -54.08
C SER A 349 -6.57 28.11 -54.08
N PHE A 350 -6.57 27.32 -55.16
CA PHE A 350 -5.68 26.19 -55.31
C PHE A 350 -4.22 26.64 -55.46
N LEU A 351 -3.96 27.68 -56.27
CA LEU A 351 -2.61 28.21 -56.47
C LEU A 351 -2.01 28.71 -55.15
N GLU A 352 -2.80 29.39 -54.34
CA GLU A 352 -2.38 29.86 -53.01
C GLU A 352 -1.93 28.70 -52.11
N ILE A 353 -2.73 27.63 -51.97
CA ILE A 353 -2.36 26.45 -51.19
C ILE A 353 -1.14 25.77 -51.79
N PHE A 354 -1.11 25.59 -53.12
CA PHE A 354 0.01 24.91 -53.81
C PHE A 354 1.34 25.64 -53.59
N PHE A 355 1.37 26.98 -53.77
CA PHE A 355 2.59 27.77 -53.57
C PHE A 355 2.96 27.85 -52.09
N SER A 356 1.98 27.96 -51.19
CA SER A 356 2.26 27.89 -49.73
C SER A 356 2.91 26.58 -49.35
N THR A 357 2.34 25.44 -49.76
CA THR A 357 2.89 24.10 -49.51
C THR A 357 4.28 23.94 -50.11
N SER A 358 4.49 24.44 -51.35
CA SER A 358 5.82 24.44 -51.99
C SER A 358 6.86 25.23 -51.19
N ASN A 359 6.51 26.44 -50.74
CA ASN A 359 7.40 27.26 -49.92
C ASN A 359 7.68 26.60 -48.56
N ASN A 360 6.67 25.95 -47.91
CA ASN A 360 6.86 25.25 -46.65
C ASN A 360 7.80 24.06 -46.81
N ILE A 361 7.76 23.33 -47.94
CA ILE A 361 8.74 22.28 -48.27
C ILE A 361 10.15 22.86 -48.38
N GLU A 362 10.31 24.00 -49.06
CA GLU A 362 11.62 24.67 -49.22
C GLU A 362 12.18 25.15 -47.86
N GLU A 363 11.35 25.69 -46.98
CA GLU A 363 11.74 26.09 -45.61
C GLU A 363 12.15 24.89 -44.79
N LEU A 364 11.40 23.77 -44.84
CA LEU A 364 11.81 22.53 -44.16
C LEU A 364 13.12 21.97 -44.69
N VAL A 365 13.38 22.02 -46.02
CA VAL A 365 14.68 21.63 -46.62
C VAL A 365 15.81 22.49 -46.06
N LYS A 366 15.62 23.80 -45.98
CA LYS A 366 16.64 24.73 -45.43
C LYS A 366 16.90 24.42 -43.95
N GLU A 367 15.89 24.09 -43.17
CA GLU A 367 16.06 23.72 -41.76
C GLU A 367 16.84 22.40 -41.63
N LEU A 368 16.58 21.41 -42.49
CA LEU A 368 17.29 20.13 -42.52
C LEU A 368 18.75 20.23 -43.10
N GLU A 369 19.06 21.29 -43.84
CA GLU A 369 20.40 21.59 -44.37
C GLU A 369 21.19 22.57 -43.50
N ALA A 370 20.59 23.03 -42.38
CA ALA A 370 21.28 23.93 -41.45
C ALA A 370 22.51 23.22 -40.83
N THR A 371 23.55 24.00 -40.43
CA THR A 371 24.75 23.51 -39.79
C THR A 371 24.42 22.71 -38.50
N ARG A 372 23.38 23.12 -37.80
CA ARG A 372 22.80 22.40 -36.67
C ARG A 372 21.29 22.35 -36.84
N VAL A 373 20.78 21.17 -36.99
CA VAL A 373 19.34 20.93 -37.21
C VAL A 373 18.58 21.06 -35.92
N ASN A 374 17.47 21.83 -35.92
CA ASN A 374 16.53 21.89 -34.81
C ASN A 374 15.39 20.89 -35.05
N ILE A 375 15.48 19.73 -34.44
CA ILE A 375 14.49 18.65 -34.63
C ILE A 375 13.09 19.04 -34.17
N GLU A 376 12.94 19.85 -33.12
CA GLU A 376 11.61 20.35 -32.71
C GLU A 376 10.98 21.26 -33.78
N SER A 377 11.79 22.10 -34.41
CA SER A 377 11.36 22.93 -35.53
C SER A 377 10.97 22.08 -36.75
N VAL A 378 11.79 21.11 -37.06
CA VAL A 378 11.56 20.13 -38.15
C VAL A 378 10.24 19.37 -37.94
N ASN A 379 9.99 18.86 -36.74
CA ASN A 379 8.76 18.12 -36.44
C ASN A 379 7.51 19.01 -36.56
N ARG A 380 7.58 20.29 -36.15
CA ARG A 380 6.51 21.26 -36.37
C ARG A 380 6.24 21.51 -37.83
N TRP A 381 7.26 21.67 -38.66
CA TRP A 381 7.11 21.82 -40.09
C TRP A 381 6.51 20.58 -40.75
N LEU A 382 6.87 19.39 -40.31
CA LEU A 382 6.30 18.13 -40.82
C LEU A 382 4.79 18.02 -40.53
N GLU A 383 4.34 18.48 -39.35
CA GLU A 383 2.92 18.52 -39.00
C GLU A 383 2.16 19.53 -39.88
N ILE A 384 2.69 20.74 -40.06
CA ILE A 384 2.11 21.76 -40.94
C ILE A 384 1.99 21.21 -42.36
N LEU A 385 3.09 20.67 -42.92
CA LEU A 385 3.12 20.11 -44.27
C LEU A 385 2.20 18.89 -44.43
N GLY A 386 2.04 18.06 -43.39
CA GLY A 386 1.06 16.97 -43.41
C GLY A 386 -0.34 17.48 -43.66
N ASN A 387 -0.77 18.50 -42.93
CA ASN A 387 -2.07 19.15 -43.06
C ASN A 387 -2.22 19.88 -44.43
N ASP A 388 -1.19 20.63 -44.86
CA ASP A 388 -1.20 21.31 -46.13
C ASP A 388 -1.33 20.34 -47.33
N MET A 389 -0.61 19.21 -47.29
CA MET A 389 -0.69 18.17 -48.32
C MET A 389 -2.03 17.50 -48.36
N GLU A 390 -2.65 17.19 -47.22
CA GLU A 390 -4.00 16.64 -47.15
C GLU A 390 -5.03 17.61 -47.74
N GLN A 391 -4.96 18.89 -47.35
CA GLN A 391 -5.82 19.91 -47.88
C GLN A 391 -5.62 20.11 -49.41
N LEU A 392 -4.39 20.06 -49.89
CA LEU A 392 -4.10 20.18 -51.33
C LEU A 392 -4.62 18.99 -52.14
N GLU A 393 -4.50 17.78 -51.58
CA GLU A 393 -5.04 16.56 -52.21
C GLU A 393 -6.58 16.64 -52.30
N GLU A 394 -7.27 17.02 -51.24
CA GLU A 394 -8.72 17.18 -51.20
C GLU A 394 -9.22 18.26 -52.22
N GLU A 395 -8.54 19.41 -52.24
CA GLU A 395 -8.88 20.48 -53.17
C GLU A 395 -8.65 20.07 -54.62
N THR A 396 -7.56 19.33 -54.89
CA THR A 396 -7.29 18.76 -56.20
C THR A 396 -8.44 17.86 -56.69
N TYR A 397 -8.88 16.96 -55.82
CA TYR A 397 -10.00 16.07 -56.15
C TYR A 397 -11.30 16.81 -56.37
N ARG A 398 -11.60 17.82 -55.54
CA ARG A 398 -12.80 18.63 -55.63
C ARG A 398 -12.86 19.40 -56.96
N ILE A 399 -11.79 20.09 -57.31
CA ILE A 399 -11.69 20.85 -58.58
C ILE A 399 -11.91 19.93 -59.79
N VAL A 400 -11.22 18.79 -59.82
CA VAL A 400 -11.34 17.86 -60.95
C VAL A 400 -12.72 17.21 -61.03
N GLN A 401 -13.34 16.90 -59.90
CA GLN A 401 -14.71 16.37 -59.84
C GLN A 401 -15.70 17.41 -60.34
N ASP A 402 -15.66 18.66 -59.79
CA ASP A 402 -16.59 19.71 -60.14
C ASP A 402 -16.46 20.12 -61.60
N ALA A 403 -15.25 20.22 -62.14
CA ALA A 403 -15.02 20.49 -63.54
C ALA A 403 -15.56 19.36 -64.45
N THR A 404 -15.29 18.09 -64.15
CA THR A 404 -15.75 16.95 -64.95
C THR A 404 -17.25 16.84 -64.93
N LEU A 405 -17.90 17.01 -63.78
CA LEU A 405 -19.35 16.99 -63.64
C LEU A 405 -20.00 18.16 -64.40
N THR A 406 -19.41 19.36 -64.30
CA THR A 406 -19.87 20.53 -65.02
C THR A 406 -19.84 20.29 -66.52
N GLU A 407 -18.73 19.83 -67.09
CA GLU A 407 -18.63 19.50 -68.52
C GLU A 407 -19.71 18.51 -68.97
N GLN A 408 -19.90 17.43 -68.19
CA GLN A 408 -20.91 16.43 -68.48
C GLN A 408 -22.33 16.98 -68.43
N LEU A 409 -22.65 17.79 -67.40
CA LEU A 409 -23.97 18.42 -67.27
C LEU A 409 -24.20 19.48 -68.33
N LEU A 410 -23.20 20.29 -68.72
CA LEU A 410 -23.28 21.21 -69.83
C LEU A 410 -23.58 20.48 -71.14
N GLN A 411 -22.90 19.36 -71.40
CA GLN A 411 -23.20 18.55 -72.59
C GLN A 411 -24.62 17.96 -72.52
N TYR A 412 -25.03 17.48 -71.36
CA TYR A 412 -26.37 16.95 -71.17
C TYR A 412 -27.48 17.98 -71.34
N SER A 413 -27.24 19.19 -70.89
CA SER A 413 -28.18 20.31 -70.95
C SER A 413 -28.60 20.72 -72.42
N ASN A 414 -27.79 20.32 -73.42
CA ASN A 414 -28.11 20.51 -74.80
C ASN A 414 -29.45 19.91 -75.22
N ARG A 415 -29.99 18.94 -74.48
CA ARG A 415 -31.32 18.40 -74.74
C ARG A 415 -32.45 19.36 -74.43
N TYR A 416 -32.27 20.30 -73.50
CA TYR A 416 -33.27 21.14 -72.89
C TYR A 416 -33.12 22.61 -73.31
N ARG A 417 -31.90 23.09 -73.59
CA ARG A 417 -31.59 24.52 -73.85
C ARG A 417 -32.31 25.12 -75.00
N SER A 418 -32.81 24.35 -75.96
CA SER A 418 -33.62 24.89 -77.13
C SER A 418 -35.10 25.07 -76.82
N PHE A 419 -35.58 24.54 -75.67
CA PHE A 419 -36.99 24.57 -75.27
C PHE A 419 -37.23 25.27 -73.93
N ASP A 420 -36.16 25.46 -73.10
CA ASP A 420 -36.24 26.04 -71.79
C ASP A 420 -35.23 27.19 -71.65
N ASP A 421 -35.77 28.43 -71.59
CA ASP A 421 -34.97 29.67 -71.53
C ASP A 421 -34.13 29.72 -70.19
N ASN A 422 -34.63 29.12 -69.10
CA ASN A 422 -33.88 29.07 -67.82
C ASN A 422 -32.66 28.19 -67.98
N VAL A 423 -32.78 27.02 -68.59
CA VAL A 423 -31.63 26.09 -68.86
C VAL A 423 -30.66 26.78 -69.80
N GLN A 424 -31.14 27.51 -70.85
CA GLN A 424 -30.25 28.28 -71.75
C GLN A 424 -29.49 29.36 -71.01
N ALA A 425 -30.13 30.11 -70.10
CA ALA A 425 -29.50 31.17 -69.29
C ALA A 425 -28.48 30.59 -68.31
N ALA A 426 -28.84 29.45 -67.65
CA ALA A 426 -27.93 28.76 -66.74
C ALA A 426 -26.72 28.18 -67.47
N PHE A 427 -26.90 27.56 -68.65
CA PHE A 427 -25.80 27.10 -69.50
C PHE A 427 -24.80 28.24 -69.81
N ASN A 428 -25.25 29.37 -70.27
CA ASN A 428 -24.37 30.47 -70.63
C ASN A 428 -23.64 31.05 -69.42
N LYS A 429 -24.31 31.13 -68.25
CA LYS A 429 -23.70 31.58 -67.00
C LYS A 429 -22.73 30.61 -66.47
N SER A 430 -23.10 29.33 -66.44
CA SER A 430 -22.20 28.26 -65.96
C SER A 430 -20.94 28.14 -66.82
N LEU A 431 -21.08 28.18 -68.17
CA LEU A 431 -19.98 28.17 -69.10
C LEU A 431 -19.06 29.41 -68.91
N TYR A 432 -19.60 30.60 -68.69
CA TYR A 432 -18.80 31.76 -68.41
C TYR A 432 -17.96 31.64 -67.15
N VAL A 433 -18.56 31.19 -66.04
CA VAL A 433 -17.86 30.94 -64.75
C VAL A 433 -16.79 29.87 -64.94
N PHE A 434 -17.10 28.83 -65.72
CA PHE A 434 -16.17 27.73 -66.02
C PHE A 434 -14.92 28.18 -66.79
N GLU A 435 -15.12 29.00 -67.83
CA GLU A 435 -14.05 29.40 -68.77
C GLU A 435 -13.26 30.65 -68.37
N HIS A 436 -13.84 31.55 -67.53
CA HIS A 436 -13.24 32.84 -67.17
C HIS A 436 -12.95 33.03 -65.73
N ASP A 437 -13.83 32.52 -64.82
CA ASP A 437 -13.65 32.73 -63.40
C ASP A 437 -12.93 31.50 -62.76
N TYR A 438 -12.93 30.35 -63.48
CA TYR A 438 -12.34 29.07 -63.04
C TYR A 438 -12.93 28.56 -61.74
N ASP A 439 -14.13 29.03 -61.36
CA ASP A 439 -14.86 28.56 -60.17
C ASP A 439 -15.76 27.38 -60.60
N TYR A 440 -15.17 26.19 -60.58
CA TYR A 440 -15.81 24.95 -61.00
C TYR A 440 -16.95 24.55 -60.08
N ALA A 441 -16.84 24.83 -58.77
CA ALA A 441 -17.90 24.56 -57.80
C ALA A 441 -19.17 25.44 -58.11
N GLN A 442 -18.98 26.75 -58.31
CA GLN A 442 -20.07 27.65 -58.65
C GLN A 442 -20.67 27.28 -60.01
N SER A 443 -19.82 26.97 -60.98
CA SER A 443 -20.28 26.56 -62.33
C SER A 443 -21.13 25.27 -62.25
N LEU A 444 -20.71 24.28 -61.50
CA LEU A 444 -21.46 23.07 -61.24
C LEU A 444 -22.79 23.33 -60.55
N GLU A 445 -22.82 24.18 -59.54
CA GLU A 445 -24.03 24.57 -58.81
C GLU A 445 -25.07 25.22 -59.72
N ILE A 446 -24.64 26.15 -60.61
CA ILE A 446 -25.53 26.83 -61.54
C ILE A 446 -26.22 25.85 -62.48
N ILE A 447 -25.46 24.97 -63.15
CA ILE A 447 -26.04 24.04 -64.14
C ILE A 447 -26.85 22.94 -63.50
N SER A 448 -26.41 22.45 -62.35
CA SER A 448 -27.10 21.42 -61.57
C SER A 448 -28.50 21.87 -61.15
N LYS A 449 -28.62 23.05 -60.57
CA LYS A 449 -29.90 23.62 -60.12
C LYS A 449 -30.88 23.77 -61.29
N ALA A 450 -30.39 24.24 -62.42
CA ALA A 450 -31.25 24.40 -63.60
C ALA A 450 -31.73 23.07 -64.19
N LEU A 451 -30.86 22.07 -64.23
CA LEU A 451 -31.22 20.73 -64.74
C LEU A 451 -32.11 19.96 -63.78
N ASP A 452 -31.89 20.04 -62.48
CA ASP A 452 -32.72 19.33 -61.49
C ASP A 452 -34.14 19.95 -61.38
N LEU A 453 -34.38 21.19 -61.84
CA LEU A 453 -35.71 21.75 -61.96
C LEU A 453 -36.49 21.14 -63.12
N VAL A 454 -35.84 20.82 -64.26
CA VAL A 454 -36.47 20.24 -65.44
C VAL A 454 -36.54 18.71 -65.35
N GLU A 455 -35.49 18.07 -64.84
CA GLU A 455 -35.39 16.60 -64.64
C GLU A 455 -34.84 16.34 -63.21
N PRO A 456 -35.70 16.16 -62.19
CA PRO A 456 -35.29 15.95 -60.84
C PRO A 456 -34.39 14.73 -60.68
N GLY A 457 -33.24 14.86 -59.96
CA GLY A 457 -32.27 13.78 -59.65
C GLY A 457 -31.27 13.52 -60.79
N VAL A 458 -31.21 14.36 -61.82
CA VAL A 458 -30.23 14.21 -62.89
C VAL A 458 -28.80 14.43 -62.35
N THR A 459 -28.62 15.43 -61.55
CA THR A 459 -27.29 15.71 -60.93
C THR A 459 -26.81 14.55 -60.10
N GLU A 460 -27.64 13.94 -59.25
CA GLU A 460 -27.28 12.80 -58.41
C GLU A 460 -26.86 11.56 -59.26
N ARG A 461 -27.54 11.32 -60.41
CA ARG A 461 -27.15 10.25 -61.34
C ARG A 461 -25.73 10.46 -61.88
N PHE A 462 -25.38 11.70 -62.28
CA PHE A 462 -24.04 11.99 -62.77
C PHE A 462 -23.00 11.89 -61.69
N VAL A 463 -23.26 12.35 -60.46
CA VAL A 463 -22.37 12.18 -59.30
C VAL A 463 -22.16 10.72 -59.00
N THR A 464 -23.20 9.93 -58.89
CA THR A 464 -23.09 8.45 -58.65
C THR A 464 -22.32 7.73 -59.76
N SER A 465 -22.51 8.17 -61.03
CA SER A 465 -21.77 7.61 -62.19
C SER A 465 -20.29 7.98 -62.10
N TYR A 466 -19.98 9.22 -61.76
CA TYR A 466 -18.61 9.69 -61.58
C TYR A 466 -17.92 8.93 -60.44
N GLU A 467 -18.55 8.75 -59.30
CA GLU A 467 -18.01 7.99 -58.17
C GLU A 467 -17.70 6.52 -58.53
N LYS A 468 -18.53 5.86 -59.35
CA LYS A 468 -18.31 4.51 -59.82
C LYS A 468 -17.15 4.38 -60.84
N THR A 469 -16.90 5.43 -61.61
CA THR A 469 -15.86 5.45 -62.63
C THR A 469 -14.57 6.15 -62.15
N ARG A 470 -14.62 6.73 -60.98
CA ARG A 470 -13.48 7.42 -60.36
C ARG A 470 -12.28 6.50 -60.28
N GLU A 471 -11.21 6.84 -60.97
CA GLU A 471 -9.90 6.24 -60.73
C GLU A 471 -9.48 6.52 -59.31
N ASN A 472 -9.12 5.44 -58.55
CA ASN A 472 -8.47 5.59 -57.25
C ASN A 472 -7.05 6.11 -57.46
N ILE A 473 -6.93 7.42 -57.67
CA ILE A 473 -5.64 8.08 -57.78
C ILE A 473 -5.10 8.28 -56.36
N ARG A 474 -3.96 7.65 -56.05
CA ARG A 474 -3.18 7.95 -54.90
C ARG A 474 -2.01 8.81 -55.32
N PHE A 475 -1.92 10.03 -54.78
CA PHE A 475 -0.81 10.95 -55.00
C PHE A 475 0.43 10.53 -54.22
#